data_ba25026047ed9196b4388fa4a90d3563
#
_entry.id   ba25026047ed9196b4388fa4a90d3563
#
_cell.length_a   1.000
_cell.length_b   1.000
_cell.length_c   1.000
_cell.angle_alpha   90.00
_cell.angle_beta   90.00
_cell.angle_gamma   90.00
#
_symmetry.space_group_name_H-M   'P 1'
#
loop_
_entity.id
_entity.type
_entity.pdbx_description
1 polymer ?
#
loop_
_entity_poly.entity_id
_entity_poly.type
_entity_poly.pdbx_seq_one_letter_code
_entity_poly.pdbx_strand_id
1 'polypeptide(L)'
;MTINQISVFLENKPGQLAEFTRLLEEKQIDMRALSIAETQNFGILRLITDDPYKTVNVVKEAGYVCSVTPVLAVALSDKPGSLVKLLTALGEGNINVEYTYAFIARKKDLAYMVFQVDNPEKAMQIL
;
A
#
# COMPACT_ATOMS: atom_id res chain seq x y z
N MET A 1 -2.45 12.54 -4.14
CA MET A 1 -0.98 12.45 -4.16
C MET A 1 -0.57 11.07 -4.63
N THR A 2 0.44 10.99 -5.47
CA THR A 2 0.96 9.71 -5.96
C THR A 2 2.20 9.32 -5.17
N ILE A 3 2.24 8.07 -4.71
CA ILE A 3 3.38 7.51 -3.98
C ILE A 3 3.77 6.16 -4.59
N ASN A 4 4.97 5.71 -4.29
CA ASN A 4 5.47 4.43 -4.80
C ASN A 4 5.17 3.30 -3.81
N GLN A 5 4.42 2.33 -4.28
CA GLN A 5 4.14 1.10 -3.55
C GLN A 5 5.14 0.03 -3.98
N ILE A 6 5.62 -0.74 -3.03
CA ILE A 6 6.47 -1.88 -3.30
C ILE A 6 5.64 -3.14 -3.13
N SER A 7 5.64 -3.99 -4.15
CA SER A 7 4.97 -5.28 -4.12
C SER A 7 6.04 -6.37 -4.06
N VAL A 8 5.95 -7.25 -3.07
CA VAL A 8 6.92 -8.31 -2.82
C VAL A 8 6.21 -9.65 -2.86
N PHE A 9 6.77 -10.60 -3.59
CA PHE A 9 6.23 -11.97 -3.64
C PHE A 9 6.81 -12.78 -2.49
N LEU A 10 5.93 -13.30 -1.64
CA LEU A 10 6.29 -14.15 -0.51
C LEU A 10 5.64 -15.52 -0.66
N GLU A 11 6.30 -16.56 -0.16
CA GLU A 11 5.65 -17.85 -0.04
C GLU A 11 4.57 -17.77 1.06
N ASN A 12 3.44 -18.39 0.82
CA ASN A 12 2.35 -18.44 1.80
C ASN A 12 2.59 -19.58 2.77
N LYS A 13 3.44 -19.34 3.76
CA LYS A 13 3.77 -20.33 4.80
C LYS A 13 4.12 -19.66 6.12
N PRO A 14 4.00 -20.39 7.25
CA PRO A 14 4.33 -19.80 8.56
C PRO A 14 5.74 -19.24 8.61
N GLY A 15 5.88 -18.06 9.23
CA GLY A 15 7.16 -17.41 9.47
C GLY A 15 7.68 -16.54 8.33
N GLN A 16 7.12 -16.63 7.12
CA GLN A 16 7.59 -15.83 5.98
C GLN A 16 7.44 -14.33 6.19
N LEU A 17 6.29 -13.92 6.67
CA LEU A 17 6.04 -12.48 6.90
C LEU A 17 6.90 -11.97 8.06
N ALA A 18 7.08 -12.77 9.09
CA ALA A 18 7.95 -12.41 10.21
C ALA A 18 9.41 -12.24 9.76
N GLU A 19 9.90 -13.15 8.93
CA GLU A 19 11.26 -13.09 8.37
C GLU A 19 11.45 -11.82 7.54
N PHE A 20 10.49 -11.53 6.67
CA PHE A 20 10.54 -10.34 5.82
C PHE A 20 10.52 -9.04 6.65
N THR A 21 9.63 -8.94 7.62
CA THR A 21 9.55 -7.73 8.45
C THR A 21 10.77 -7.56 9.34
N ARG A 22 11.40 -8.66 9.77
CA ARG A 22 12.67 -8.60 10.50
C ARG A 22 13.78 -8.00 9.64
N LEU A 23 13.81 -8.33 8.36
CA LEU A 23 14.75 -7.73 7.41
C LEU A 23 14.59 -6.20 7.37
N LEU A 24 13.35 -5.72 7.30
CA LEU A 24 13.10 -4.28 7.29
C LEU A 24 13.54 -3.62 8.60
N GLU A 25 13.27 -4.25 9.73
CA GLU A 25 13.71 -3.77 11.05
C GLU A 25 15.23 -3.65 11.13
N GLU A 26 15.95 -4.68 10.73
CA GLU A 26 17.40 -4.72 10.75
C GLU A 26 18.03 -3.61 9.89
N LYS A 27 17.36 -3.24 8.81
CA LYS A 27 17.81 -2.18 7.91
C LYS A 27 17.22 -0.82 8.25
N GLN A 28 16.49 -0.72 9.35
CA GLN A 28 15.87 0.52 9.83
C GLN A 28 14.96 1.17 8.79
N ILE A 29 14.17 0.34 8.11
CA ILE A 29 13.14 0.80 7.18
C ILE A 29 11.81 0.88 7.93
N ASP A 30 11.22 2.07 7.92
CA ASP A 30 9.93 2.30 8.57
C ASP A 30 8.79 1.97 7.62
N MET A 31 7.99 0.99 8.00
CA MET A 31 6.83 0.56 7.22
C MET A 31 5.63 1.43 7.59
N ARG A 32 5.07 2.12 6.59
CA ARG A 32 3.97 3.07 6.77
C ARG A 32 2.61 2.46 6.51
N ALA A 33 2.55 1.47 5.62
CA ALA A 33 1.32 0.76 5.30
C ALA A 33 1.67 -0.62 4.76
N LEU A 34 0.82 -1.59 5.00
CA LEU A 34 0.97 -2.90 4.41
C LEU A 34 -0.37 -3.57 4.18
N SER A 35 -0.40 -4.42 3.18
CA SER A 35 -1.52 -5.29 2.89
C SER A 35 -0.98 -6.56 2.24
N ILE A 36 -1.55 -7.69 2.55
CA ILE A 36 -1.17 -8.94 1.90
C ILE A 36 -2.39 -9.55 1.21
N ALA A 37 -2.21 -9.89 -0.06
CA ALA A 37 -3.22 -10.60 -0.84
C ALA A 37 -2.70 -12.02 -1.06
N GLU A 38 -3.47 -13.01 -0.67
CA GLU A 38 -3.03 -14.39 -0.74
C GLU A 38 -3.57 -15.12 -1.96
N THR A 39 -2.74 -16.03 -2.48
CA THR A 39 -3.17 -17.15 -3.29
C THR A 39 -2.83 -18.42 -2.52
N GLN A 40 -3.14 -19.58 -3.07
CA GLN A 40 -2.90 -20.83 -2.36
C GLN A 40 -1.42 -21.02 -1.92
N ASN A 41 -0.49 -20.68 -2.81
CA ASN A 41 0.95 -20.94 -2.59
C ASN A 41 1.76 -19.67 -2.31
N PHE A 42 1.25 -18.51 -2.67
CA PHE A 42 1.97 -17.25 -2.61
C PHE A 42 1.16 -16.17 -1.95
N GLY A 43 1.85 -15.16 -1.46
CA GLY A 43 1.27 -13.91 -1.05
C GLY A 43 1.90 -12.77 -1.82
N ILE A 44 1.12 -11.75 -2.10
CA ILE A 44 1.64 -10.47 -2.62
C ILE A 44 1.56 -9.48 -1.48
N LEU A 45 2.71 -9.13 -0.93
CA LEU A 45 2.80 -8.11 0.10
C LEU A 45 2.94 -6.76 -0.57
N ARG A 46 1.98 -5.88 -0.33
CA ARG A 46 2.03 -4.49 -0.80
C ARG A 46 2.40 -3.62 0.37
N LEU A 47 3.45 -2.80 0.21
CA LEU A 47 3.88 -1.96 1.30
C LEU A 47 4.31 -0.57 0.85
N ILE A 48 4.14 0.37 1.78
CA ILE A 48 4.62 1.73 1.67
C ILE A 48 5.64 1.92 2.78
N THR A 49 6.80 2.45 2.43
CA THR A 49 7.89 2.70 3.38
C THR A 49 8.32 4.16 3.32
N ASP A 50 9.11 4.57 4.29
CA ASP A 50 9.69 5.90 4.35
C ASP A 50 10.74 6.16 3.26
N ASP A 51 11.35 5.09 2.72
CA ASP A 51 12.38 5.20 1.69
C ASP A 51 12.23 4.06 0.67
N PRO A 52 11.44 4.28 -0.41
CA PRO A 52 11.21 3.25 -1.41
C PRO A 52 12.47 2.75 -2.11
N TYR A 53 13.42 3.61 -2.41
CA TYR A 53 14.66 3.23 -3.08
C TYR A 53 15.49 2.29 -2.24
N LYS A 54 15.69 2.65 -0.98
CA LYS A 54 16.42 1.81 -0.03
C LYS A 54 15.72 0.47 0.13
N THR A 55 14.41 0.49 0.25
CA THR A 55 13.60 -0.72 0.42
C THR A 55 13.77 -1.67 -0.75
N VAL A 56 13.67 -1.18 -1.99
CA VAL A 56 13.84 -2.01 -3.19
C VAL A 56 15.21 -2.67 -3.21
N ASN A 57 16.26 -1.90 -2.91
CA ASN A 57 17.62 -2.44 -2.90
C ASN A 57 17.82 -3.52 -1.84
N VAL A 58 17.33 -3.28 -0.63
CA VAL A 58 17.41 -4.24 0.47
C VAL A 58 16.66 -5.54 0.14
N VAL A 59 15.44 -5.39 -0.39
CA VAL A 59 14.57 -6.54 -0.71
C VAL A 59 15.18 -7.39 -1.84
N LYS A 60 15.69 -6.75 -2.88
CA LYS A 60 16.34 -7.46 -3.99
C LYS A 60 17.62 -8.16 -3.55
N GLU A 61 18.44 -7.50 -2.77
CA GLU A 61 19.69 -8.10 -2.25
C GLU A 61 19.41 -9.33 -1.38
N ALA A 62 18.29 -9.34 -0.67
CA ALA A 62 17.87 -10.47 0.14
C ALA A 62 17.26 -11.62 -0.67
N GLY A 63 17.13 -11.46 -1.99
CA GLY A 63 16.66 -12.51 -2.88
C GLY A 63 15.16 -12.52 -3.14
N TYR A 64 14.44 -11.52 -2.69
CA TYR A 64 13.00 -11.44 -2.96
C TYR A 64 12.72 -10.83 -4.34
N VAL A 65 11.64 -11.28 -4.96
CA VAL A 65 11.13 -10.68 -6.19
C VAL A 65 10.19 -9.55 -5.82
N CYS A 66 10.43 -8.37 -6.35
CA CYS A 66 9.60 -7.20 -6.05
C CYS A 66 9.40 -6.33 -7.28
N SER A 67 8.37 -5.50 -7.21
CA SER A 67 8.07 -4.47 -8.22
C SER A 67 7.62 -3.19 -7.54
N VAL A 68 7.71 -2.07 -8.28
CA VAL A 68 7.27 -0.76 -7.79
C VAL A 68 6.10 -0.30 -8.64
N THR A 69 5.03 0.12 -7.99
CA THR A 69 3.81 0.59 -8.64
C THR A 69 3.39 1.93 -8.06
N PRO A 70 3.16 2.97 -8.88
CA PRO A 70 2.57 4.22 -8.39
C PRO A 70 1.14 3.98 -7.94
N VAL A 71 0.79 4.47 -6.76
CA VAL A 71 -0.56 4.38 -6.20
C VAL A 71 -0.97 5.74 -5.64
N LEU A 72 -2.26 5.91 -5.41
CA LEU A 72 -2.77 7.15 -4.81
C LEU A 72 -2.77 7.02 -3.29
N ALA A 73 -2.35 8.09 -2.61
CA ALA A 73 -2.48 8.23 -1.17
C ALA A 73 -3.40 9.40 -0.88
N VAL A 74 -4.43 9.16 -0.08
CA VAL A 74 -5.46 10.15 0.22
C VAL A 74 -5.65 10.25 1.73
N ALA A 75 -5.69 11.49 2.22
CA ALA A 75 -6.02 11.77 3.62
C ALA A 75 -7.53 11.91 3.76
N LEU A 76 -8.11 11.21 4.72
CA LEU A 76 -9.53 11.25 5.04
C LEU A 76 -9.73 11.66 6.49
N SER A 77 -10.84 12.34 6.78
CA SER A 77 -11.24 12.52 8.17
C SER A 77 -11.57 11.17 8.78
N ASP A 78 -11.04 10.91 9.97
CA ASP A 78 -11.26 9.64 10.66
C ASP A 78 -12.61 9.67 11.37
N LYS A 79 -13.68 9.55 10.59
CA LYS A 79 -15.05 9.51 11.08
C LYS A 79 -15.95 8.78 10.10
N PRO A 80 -17.09 8.26 10.58
CA PRO A 80 -18.03 7.56 9.70
C PRO A 80 -18.46 8.42 8.51
N GLY A 81 -18.52 7.79 7.35
CA GLY A 81 -18.97 8.44 6.12
C GLY A 81 -17.89 9.06 5.26
N SER A 82 -16.68 9.30 5.77
CA SER A 82 -15.60 9.89 4.97
C SER A 82 -15.22 9.02 3.78
N LEU A 83 -15.07 7.73 4.01
CA LEU A 83 -14.72 6.79 2.94
C LEU A 83 -15.85 6.65 1.92
N VAL A 84 -17.10 6.64 2.37
CA VAL A 84 -18.26 6.56 1.48
C VAL A 84 -18.28 7.73 0.50
N LYS A 85 -18.02 8.94 0.98
CA LYS A 85 -17.98 10.14 0.13
C LYS A 85 -16.94 10.00 -0.98
N LEU A 86 -15.75 9.56 -0.63
CA LEU A 86 -14.67 9.41 -1.59
C LEU A 86 -14.99 8.34 -2.62
N LEU A 87 -15.44 7.18 -2.16
CA LEU A 87 -15.78 6.06 -3.06
C LEU A 87 -16.96 6.41 -3.97
N THR A 88 -17.94 7.16 -3.47
CA THR A 88 -19.07 7.62 -4.27
C THR A 88 -18.61 8.54 -5.40
N ALA A 89 -17.72 9.48 -5.08
CA ALA A 89 -17.18 10.40 -6.08
C ALA A 89 -16.42 9.64 -7.19
N LEU A 90 -15.61 8.66 -6.81
CA LEU A 90 -14.90 7.83 -7.78
C LEU A 90 -15.87 7.02 -8.64
N GLY A 91 -16.90 6.44 -8.04
CA GLY A 91 -17.92 5.67 -8.76
C GLY A 91 -18.70 6.51 -9.74
N GLU A 92 -19.09 7.71 -9.36
CA GLU A 92 -19.79 8.64 -10.25
C GLU A 92 -18.90 9.08 -11.42
N GLY A 93 -17.60 9.12 -11.21
CA GLY A 93 -16.62 9.38 -12.26
C GLY A 93 -16.26 8.15 -13.08
N ASN A 94 -16.95 7.03 -12.87
CA ASN A 94 -16.70 5.75 -13.55
C ASN A 94 -15.27 5.23 -13.33
N ILE A 95 -14.74 5.43 -12.12
CA ILE A 95 -13.42 4.94 -11.73
C ILE A 95 -13.58 3.73 -10.83
N ASN A 96 -12.92 2.63 -11.20
CA ASN A 96 -12.93 1.41 -10.43
C ASN A 96 -11.75 1.38 -9.44
N VAL A 97 -12.06 1.09 -8.19
CA VAL A 97 -11.04 0.85 -7.17
C VAL A 97 -10.67 -0.63 -7.22
N GLU A 98 -9.44 -0.91 -7.61
CA GLU A 98 -8.96 -2.28 -7.73
C GLU A 98 -8.61 -2.87 -6.38
N TYR A 99 -7.97 -2.07 -5.53
CA TYR A 99 -7.76 -2.41 -4.12
C TYR A 99 -7.46 -1.14 -3.31
N THR A 100 -7.63 -1.25 -2.00
CA THR A 100 -7.35 -0.17 -1.08
C THR A 100 -6.93 -0.74 0.28
N TYR A 101 -6.09 -0.01 0.98
CA TYR A 101 -5.70 -0.35 2.35
C TYR A 101 -5.24 0.90 3.08
N ALA A 102 -5.18 0.82 4.41
CA ALA A 102 -4.92 1.97 5.26
C ALA A 102 -3.46 2.04 5.69
N PHE A 103 -2.99 3.27 5.94
CA PHE A 103 -1.72 3.52 6.60
C PHE A 103 -1.85 3.22 8.09
N ILE A 104 -0.71 2.93 8.71
CA ILE A 104 -0.60 2.89 10.17
C ILE A 104 -0.80 4.31 10.68
N ALA A 105 -1.78 4.51 11.56
CA ALA A 105 -2.17 5.84 12.02
C ALA A 105 -1.08 6.49 12.86
N ARG A 106 -0.79 7.77 12.57
CA ARG A 106 0.12 8.60 13.38
C ARG A 106 -0.52 9.90 13.82
N LYS A 107 -1.56 10.35 13.15
CA LYS A 107 -2.25 11.58 13.48
C LYS A 107 -3.67 11.27 13.93
N LYS A 108 -4.09 11.97 14.97
CA LYS A 108 -5.45 11.89 15.45
C LYS A 108 -6.39 12.54 14.41
N ASP A 109 -7.56 11.97 14.25
CA ASP A 109 -8.64 12.46 13.41
C ASP A 109 -8.37 12.42 11.90
N LEU A 110 -7.23 11.87 11.47
CA LEU A 110 -6.92 11.66 10.07
C LEU A 110 -6.58 10.20 9.80
N ALA A 111 -7.13 9.68 8.71
CA ALA A 111 -6.79 8.38 8.18
C ALA A 111 -6.18 8.58 6.80
N TYR A 112 -5.07 7.92 6.53
CA TYR A 112 -4.46 7.93 5.21
C TYR A 112 -4.70 6.56 4.58
N MET A 113 -5.12 6.57 3.32
CA MET A 113 -5.42 5.34 2.61
C MET A 113 -4.72 5.31 1.26
N VAL A 114 -4.35 4.11 0.85
CA VAL A 114 -3.79 3.83 -0.46
C VAL A 114 -4.91 3.34 -1.36
N PHE A 115 -4.95 3.84 -2.60
CA PHE A 115 -5.89 3.38 -3.60
C PHE A 115 -5.16 3.05 -4.89
N GLN A 116 -5.41 1.86 -5.41
CA GLN A 116 -5.05 1.52 -6.77
C GLN A 116 -6.34 1.53 -7.60
N VAL A 117 -6.34 2.35 -8.63
CA VAL A 117 -7.52 2.57 -9.47
C VAL A 117 -7.15 2.34 -10.94
N ASP A 118 -8.16 2.12 -11.76
CA ASP A 118 -7.98 1.87 -13.21
C ASP A 118 -7.61 3.13 -13.99
N ASN A 119 -7.91 4.32 -13.47
CA ASN A 119 -7.56 5.59 -14.11
C ASN A 119 -7.07 6.60 -13.07
N PRO A 120 -5.76 6.54 -12.71
CA PRO A 120 -5.21 7.43 -11.68
C PRO A 120 -5.31 8.92 -12.00
N GLU A 121 -5.11 9.29 -13.25
CA GLU A 121 -5.16 10.70 -13.65
C GLU A 121 -6.55 11.30 -13.44
N LYS A 122 -7.58 10.59 -13.87
CA LYS A 122 -8.96 11.04 -13.68
C LYS A 122 -9.33 11.05 -12.21
N ALA A 123 -8.88 10.07 -11.44
CA ALA A 123 -9.12 10.01 -10.01
C ALA A 123 -8.53 11.23 -9.29
N MET A 124 -7.33 11.63 -9.65
CA MET A 124 -6.68 12.81 -9.06
C MET A 124 -7.44 14.11 -9.33
N GLN A 125 -8.11 14.20 -10.47
CA GLN A 125 -8.93 15.37 -10.80
C GLN A 125 -10.23 15.42 -9.98
N ILE A 126 -10.74 14.26 -9.59
CA ILE A 126 -11.97 14.14 -8.80
C ILE A 126 -11.72 14.37 -7.31
N LEU A 127 -10.58 13.94 -6.82
CA LEU A 127 -10.22 13.99 -5.40
C LEU A 127 -9.63 15.33 -4.93
#